data_c68ee463a3e2a66ad9ffaeefa3f0b495
#
_entry.id   c68ee463a3e2a66ad9ffaeefa3f0b495
#
_cell.length_a   1.000
_cell.length_b   1.000
_cell.length_c   1.000
_cell.angle_alpha   90.00
_cell.angle_beta   90.00
_cell.angle_gamma   90.00
#
_symmetry.space_group_name_H-M   'P 1'
#
loop_
_entity.id
_entity.type
_entity.pdbx_description
1 polymer ?
#
loop_
_entity_poly.entity_id
_entity_poly.type
_entity_poly.pdbx_seq_one_letter_code
_entity_poly.pdbx_strand_id
1 'polypeptide(L)'
;SFLSCREQDGAQLLSRITQKEVKCVLDPTLLLSAKEWGKYCEFEIPKEPYILVYFLGEKSEHRRAVEKIQKLTNWKIISLPAAYLEMENNDYKKVWGGPKEFLSLIRGAALICTDSFHGTMFSINFQRNFFSFCKSSDSEESSENSRLYSALNIFGLSNRIIHNMDNLTAEDISIDYKNVIPILEEQRRD
;
A
#
# COMPACT_ATOMS: atom_id res chain seq x y z
N SER A 1 24.00 -7.75 -20.94
CA SER A 1 22.61 -7.36 -20.66
C SER A 1 22.51 -6.92 -19.21
N PHE A 2 21.84 -5.83 -18.96
CA PHE A 2 21.54 -5.34 -17.61
C PHE A 2 20.39 -6.18 -17.02
N LEU A 3 20.54 -6.63 -15.76
CA LEU A 3 19.50 -7.35 -15.03
C LEU A 3 19.13 -6.54 -13.79
N SER A 4 17.84 -6.42 -13.54
CA SER A 4 17.32 -5.77 -12.33
C SER A 4 16.10 -6.49 -11.80
N CYS A 5 15.85 -6.34 -10.51
CA CYS A 5 14.69 -6.84 -9.81
C CYS A 5 14.23 -5.79 -8.79
N ARG A 6 12.96 -5.72 -8.50
CA ARG A 6 12.41 -4.76 -7.51
C ARG A 6 12.45 -5.26 -6.07
N GLU A 7 12.89 -6.49 -5.87
CA GLU A 7 12.93 -7.16 -4.57
C GLU A 7 14.36 -7.62 -4.29
N GLN A 8 14.86 -7.37 -3.09
CA GLN A 8 16.23 -7.73 -2.71
C GLN A 8 16.46 -9.25 -2.79
N ASP A 9 15.52 -10.04 -2.30
CA ASP A 9 15.59 -11.50 -2.34
C ASP A 9 15.58 -12.02 -3.77
N GLY A 10 14.73 -11.42 -4.62
CA GLY A 10 14.68 -11.72 -6.05
C GLY A 10 15.97 -11.38 -6.77
N ALA A 11 16.59 -10.24 -6.44
CA ALA A 11 17.89 -9.85 -7.01
C ALA A 11 19.01 -10.83 -6.60
N GLN A 12 19.04 -11.25 -5.34
CA GLN A 12 19.99 -12.24 -4.85
C GLN A 12 19.81 -13.61 -5.52
N LEU A 13 18.54 -14.07 -5.63
CA LEU A 13 18.21 -15.33 -6.30
C LEU A 13 18.66 -15.31 -7.77
N LEU A 14 18.31 -14.26 -8.50
CA LEU A 14 18.70 -14.09 -9.90
C LEU A 14 20.21 -14.00 -10.06
N SER A 15 20.92 -13.31 -9.15
CA SER A 15 22.40 -13.25 -9.17
C SER A 15 23.03 -14.64 -9.02
N ARG A 16 22.47 -15.49 -8.13
CA ARG A 16 22.94 -16.88 -7.95
C ARG A 16 22.70 -17.74 -9.19
N ILE A 17 21.52 -17.62 -9.80
CA ILE A 17 21.15 -18.42 -10.99
C ILE A 17 21.96 -17.99 -12.22
N THR A 18 22.08 -16.69 -12.44
CA THR A 18 22.67 -16.14 -13.67
C THR A 18 24.17 -15.93 -13.59
N GLN A 19 24.76 -16.01 -12.39
CA GLN A 19 26.15 -15.67 -12.09
C GLN A 19 26.52 -14.25 -12.55
N LYS A 20 25.52 -13.32 -12.53
CA LYS A 20 25.65 -11.91 -12.91
C LYS A 20 25.20 -11.03 -11.77
N GLU A 21 25.72 -9.81 -11.75
CA GLU A 21 25.20 -8.77 -10.87
C GLU A 21 23.74 -8.43 -11.27
N VAL A 22 22.83 -8.44 -10.31
CA VAL A 22 21.45 -8.03 -10.48
C VAL A 22 21.18 -6.89 -9.51
N LYS A 23 20.84 -5.72 -10.03
CA LYS A 23 20.51 -4.56 -9.20
C LYS A 23 19.10 -4.68 -8.63
N CYS A 24 18.94 -4.33 -7.35
CA CYS A 24 17.62 -4.06 -6.78
C CYS A 24 17.25 -2.62 -7.15
N VAL A 25 16.08 -2.44 -7.76
CA VAL A 25 15.59 -1.14 -8.24
C VAL A 25 14.19 -0.88 -7.69
N LEU A 26 13.75 0.37 -7.72
CA LEU A 26 12.40 0.74 -7.31
C LEU A 26 11.32 0.00 -8.11
N ASP A 27 10.18 -0.21 -7.45
CA ASP A 27 8.98 -0.61 -8.18
C ASP A 27 8.59 0.48 -9.19
N PRO A 28 8.21 0.11 -10.44
CA PRO A 28 7.86 1.06 -11.49
C PRO A 28 6.80 2.09 -11.08
N THR A 29 5.90 1.76 -10.14
CA THR A 29 4.89 2.70 -9.64
C THR A 29 5.47 3.88 -8.88
N LEU A 30 6.70 3.76 -8.37
CA LEU A 30 7.40 4.83 -7.67
C LEU A 30 8.28 5.69 -8.59
N LEU A 31 8.54 5.28 -9.85
CA LEU A 31 9.38 6.03 -10.79
C LEU A 31 8.74 7.35 -11.21
N LEU A 32 7.42 7.37 -11.43
CA LEU A 32 6.69 8.60 -11.68
C LEU A 32 6.33 9.29 -10.36
N SER A 33 6.46 10.60 -10.35
CA SER A 33 6.08 11.43 -9.19
C SER A 33 4.56 11.45 -8.96
N ALA A 34 4.15 11.84 -7.75
CA ALA A 34 2.74 12.08 -7.43
C ALA A 34 2.06 13.08 -8.38
N LYS A 35 2.82 14.09 -8.87
CA LYS A 35 2.33 15.06 -9.86
C LYS A 35 2.06 14.42 -11.20
N GLU A 36 2.92 13.52 -11.66
CA GLU A 36 2.76 12.81 -12.93
C GLU A 36 1.62 11.83 -12.88
N TRP A 37 1.55 10.99 -11.83
CA TRP A 37 0.41 10.11 -11.60
C TRP A 37 -0.91 10.87 -11.43
N GLY A 38 -0.84 12.06 -10.82
CA GLY A 38 -2.00 12.92 -10.63
C GLY A 38 -2.73 13.32 -11.92
N LYS A 39 -2.05 13.26 -13.09
CA LYS A 39 -2.67 13.52 -14.40
C LYS A 39 -3.69 12.44 -14.80
N TYR A 40 -3.63 11.27 -14.19
CA TYR A 40 -4.52 10.14 -14.44
C TYR A 40 -5.62 10.01 -13.38
N CYS A 41 -5.63 10.89 -12.38
CA CYS A 41 -6.65 10.92 -11.33
C CYS A 41 -7.86 11.75 -11.80
N GLU A 42 -8.68 11.15 -12.66
CA GLU A 42 -9.82 11.82 -13.33
C GLU A 42 -11.18 11.46 -12.69
N PHE A 43 -11.20 10.57 -11.71
CA PHE A 43 -12.43 10.17 -11.04
C PHE A 43 -12.81 11.15 -9.93
N GLU A 44 -14.09 11.50 -9.83
CA GLU A 44 -14.60 12.38 -8.78
C GLU A 44 -14.63 11.66 -7.44
N ILE A 45 -13.89 12.20 -6.47
CA ILE A 45 -13.77 11.65 -5.12
C ILE A 45 -14.63 12.44 -4.13
N PRO A 46 -15.02 11.84 -2.99
CA PRO A 46 -15.67 12.57 -1.91
C PRO A 46 -14.81 13.73 -1.40
N LYS A 47 -15.48 14.82 -1.02
CA LYS A 47 -14.83 15.99 -0.41
C LYS A 47 -14.51 15.78 1.07
N GLU A 48 -15.29 14.93 1.73
CA GLU A 48 -15.11 14.58 3.14
C GLU A 48 -13.97 13.56 3.30
N PRO A 49 -13.23 13.59 4.42
CA PRO A 49 -12.20 12.59 4.68
C PRO A 49 -12.80 11.19 4.73
N TYR A 50 -12.10 10.21 4.16
CA TYR A 50 -12.54 8.82 4.13
C TYR A 50 -11.38 7.84 4.30
N ILE A 51 -11.71 6.65 4.77
CA ILE A 51 -10.84 5.48 4.79
C ILE A 51 -11.07 4.72 3.48
N LEU A 52 -10.02 4.57 2.67
CA LEU A 52 -10.07 3.69 1.51
C LEU A 52 -9.68 2.27 1.93
N VAL A 53 -10.51 1.30 1.63
CA VAL A 53 -10.25 -0.13 1.81
C VAL A 53 -10.01 -0.76 0.44
N TYR A 54 -8.83 -1.34 0.26
CA TYR A 54 -8.46 -2.07 -0.95
C TYR A 54 -7.72 -3.35 -0.58
N PHE A 55 -8.45 -4.45 -0.45
CA PHE A 55 -7.92 -5.76 -0.15
C PHE A 55 -8.04 -6.68 -1.37
N LEU A 56 -7.00 -7.49 -1.60
CA LEU A 56 -6.97 -8.53 -2.62
C LEU A 56 -7.40 -9.90 -2.06
N GLY A 57 -7.33 -10.05 -0.73
CA GLY A 57 -7.78 -11.21 0.00
C GLY A 57 -8.28 -10.81 1.38
N GLU A 58 -9.57 -10.49 1.51
CA GLU A 58 -10.14 -10.04 2.78
C GLU A 58 -10.12 -11.15 3.83
N LYS A 59 -9.64 -10.82 5.03
CA LYS A 59 -9.70 -11.65 6.23
C LYS A 59 -10.56 -10.97 7.29
N SER A 60 -11.16 -11.77 8.18
CA SER A 60 -11.95 -11.24 9.31
C SER A 60 -11.16 -10.28 10.19
N GLU A 61 -9.85 -10.48 10.30
CA GLU A 61 -8.92 -9.61 11.04
C GLU A 61 -8.75 -8.26 10.38
N HIS A 62 -8.66 -8.20 9.04
CA HIS A 62 -8.60 -6.96 8.27
C HIS A 62 -9.83 -6.10 8.52
N ARG A 63 -11.01 -6.73 8.55
CA ARG A 63 -12.26 -6.03 8.83
C ARG A 63 -12.28 -5.45 10.24
N ARG A 64 -11.95 -6.24 11.27
CA ARG A 64 -11.89 -5.75 12.67
C ARG A 64 -10.95 -4.56 12.79
N ALA A 65 -9.83 -4.60 12.07
CA ALA A 65 -8.88 -3.52 12.03
C ALA A 65 -9.49 -2.23 11.46
N VAL A 66 -10.14 -2.35 10.29
CA VAL A 66 -10.82 -1.20 9.63
C VAL A 66 -11.91 -0.63 10.52
N GLU A 67 -12.74 -1.46 11.15
CA GLU A 67 -13.81 -1.03 12.08
C GLU A 67 -13.23 -0.28 13.30
N LYS A 68 -12.11 -0.77 13.86
CA LYS A 68 -11.43 -0.06 14.94
C LYS A 68 -10.93 1.31 14.49
N ILE A 69 -10.28 1.39 13.33
CA ILE A 69 -9.82 2.64 12.74
C ILE A 69 -10.99 3.59 12.48
N GLN A 70 -12.10 3.08 11.97
CA GLN A 70 -13.31 3.88 11.76
C GLN A 70 -13.82 4.49 13.06
N LYS A 71 -13.85 3.71 14.15
CA LYS A 71 -14.27 4.22 15.48
C LYS A 71 -13.34 5.31 16.01
N LEU A 72 -12.03 5.21 15.73
CA LEU A 72 -11.04 6.22 16.14
C LEU A 72 -11.15 7.53 15.35
N THR A 73 -11.54 7.45 14.06
CA THR A 73 -11.53 8.60 13.16
C THR A 73 -12.91 9.19 12.89
N ASN A 74 -13.96 8.39 13.05
CA ASN A 74 -15.33 8.69 12.61
C ASN A 74 -15.43 8.99 11.10
N TRP A 75 -14.47 8.53 10.29
CA TRP A 75 -14.49 8.73 8.84
C TRP A 75 -15.33 7.67 8.14
N LYS A 76 -15.91 8.03 7.00
CA LYS A 76 -16.62 7.09 6.14
C LYS A 76 -15.66 6.08 5.52
N ILE A 77 -16.13 4.85 5.31
CA ILE A 77 -15.37 3.82 4.61
C ILE A 77 -15.83 3.76 3.15
N ILE A 78 -14.84 3.73 2.25
CA ILE A 78 -15.03 3.44 0.82
C ILE A 78 -14.24 2.20 0.51
N SER A 79 -14.90 1.19 -0.03
CA SER A 79 -14.25 -0.03 -0.51
C SER A 79 -14.13 0.02 -2.03
N LEU A 80 -12.94 -0.30 -2.52
CA LEU A 80 -12.67 -0.60 -3.93
C LEU A 80 -12.48 -2.12 -4.05
N PRO A 81 -13.53 -2.89 -4.35
CA PRO A 81 -13.47 -4.35 -4.39
C PRO A 81 -12.55 -4.84 -5.52
N ALA A 82 -11.66 -5.79 -5.21
CA ALA A 82 -10.79 -6.43 -6.19
C ALA A 82 -11.45 -7.63 -6.89
N ALA A 83 -12.47 -8.25 -6.27
CA ALA A 83 -13.18 -9.39 -6.82
C ALA A 83 -14.68 -9.37 -6.46
N TYR A 84 -15.49 -10.05 -7.28
CA TYR A 84 -16.94 -10.16 -7.09
C TYR A 84 -17.35 -10.83 -5.77
N LEU A 85 -16.52 -11.67 -5.19
CA LEU A 85 -16.77 -12.38 -3.93
C LEU A 85 -16.82 -11.47 -2.70
N GLU A 86 -16.28 -10.24 -2.80
CA GLU A 86 -16.32 -9.24 -1.72
C GLU A 86 -17.67 -8.49 -1.66
N MET A 87 -18.66 -8.91 -2.45
CA MET A 87 -19.96 -8.24 -2.56
C MET A 87 -20.88 -8.43 -1.34
N GLU A 88 -20.61 -9.40 -0.48
CA GLU A 88 -21.54 -9.78 0.60
C GLU A 88 -21.49 -8.88 1.83
N ASN A 89 -20.58 -7.91 1.89
CA ASN A 89 -20.44 -7.01 3.01
C ASN A 89 -21.06 -5.64 2.76
N ASN A 90 -22.17 -5.39 3.43
CA ASN A 90 -23.12 -4.33 3.09
C ASN A 90 -22.83 -2.95 3.69
N ASP A 91 -21.83 -2.80 4.58
CA ASP A 91 -21.70 -1.59 5.39
C ASP A 91 -20.79 -0.52 4.78
N TYR A 92 -20.01 -0.84 3.73
CA TYR A 92 -19.11 0.10 3.09
C TYR A 92 -19.66 0.61 1.77
N LYS A 93 -19.46 1.90 1.50
CA LYS A 93 -19.74 2.43 0.16
C LYS A 93 -18.78 1.80 -0.83
N LYS A 94 -19.29 0.96 -1.72
CA LYS A 94 -18.49 0.30 -2.77
C LYS A 94 -18.37 1.20 -3.99
N VAL A 95 -17.14 1.34 -4.50
CA VAL A 95 -16.85 1.99 -5.76
C VAL A 95 -16.20 0.95 -6.67
N TRP A 96 -16.87 0.63 -7.76
CA TRP A 96 -16.32 -0.24 -8.79
C TRP A 96 -15.55 0.59 -9.79
N GLY A 97 -14.34 0.18 -10.11
CA GLY A 97 -13.53 0.97 -11.02
C GLY A 97 -12.26 0.27 -11.49
N GLY A 98 -11.62 0.91 -12.44
CA GLY A 98 -10.34 0.52 -12.99
C GLY A 98 -9.18 1.36 -12.41
N PRO A 99 -8.08 1.47 -13.16
CA PRO A 99 -6.88 2.17 -12.71
C PRO A 99 -7.10 3.65 -12.38
N LYS A 100 -7.99 4.36 -13.08
CA LYS A 100 -8.25 5.79 -12.84
C LYS A 100 -8.96 6.01 -11.50
N GLU A 101 -9.97 5.20 -11.20
CA GLU A 101 -10.69 5.20 -9.93
C GLU A 101 -9.75 4.84 -8.79
N PHE A 102 -8.94 3.78 -8.97
CA PHE A 102 -7.94 3.35 -7.99
C PHE A 102 -6.98 4.49 -7.64
N LEU A 103 -6.36 5.13 -8.63
CA LEU A 103 -5.42 6.23 -8.41
C LEU A 103 -6.09 7.43 -7.75
N SER A 104 -7.28 7.81 -8.21
CA SER A 104 -8.03 8.94 -7.68
C SER A 104 -8.43 8.71 -6.22
N LEU A 105 -8.93 7.51 -5.91
CA LEU A 105 -9.33 7.15 -4.55
C LEU A 105 -8.14 7.09 -3.59
N ILE A 106 -7.01 6.52 -3.99
CA ILE A 106 -5.79 6.54 -3.15
C ILE A 106 -5.32 7.97 -2.92
N ARG A 107 -5.23 8.77 -4.00
CA ARG A 107 -4.76 10.16 -3.90
C ARG A 107 -5.63 11.01 -2.97
N GLY A 108 -6.93 10.74 -2.91
CA GLY A 108 -7.88 11.53 -2.11
C GLY A 108 -8.13 11.00 -0.71
N ALA A 109 -7.73 9.78 -0.41
CA ALA A 109 -7.99 9.18 0.90
C ALA A 109 -7.29 9.91 2.05
N ALA A 110 -7.95 10.00 3.19
CA ALA A 110 -7.34 10.44 4.44
C ALA A 110 -6.49 9.33 5.06
N LEU A 111 -6.91 8.07 4.86
CA LEU A 111 -6.20 6.85 5.28
C LEU A 111 -6.52 5.72 4.30
N ILE A 112 -5.53 4.88 4.02
CA ILE A 112 -5.68 3.66 3.22
C ILE A 112 -5.43 2.43 4.07
N CYS A 113 -6.31 1.42 3.98
CA CYS A 113 -6.14 0.09 4.53
C CYS A 113 -6.04 -0.90 3.37
N THR A 114 -4.90 -1.58 3.23
CA THR A 114 -4.66 -2.43 2.05
C THR A 114 -3.72 -3.61 2.36
N ASP A 115 -3.95 -4.75 1.71
CA ASP A 115 -3.02 -5.87 1.64
C ASP A 115 -2.30 -5.91 0.27
N SER A 116 -2.56 -4.92 -0.58
CA SER A 116 -1.94 -4.79 -1.88
C SER A 116 -0.60 -4.10 -1.80
N PHE A 117 0.45 -4.72 -2.33
CA PHE A 117 1.76 -4.10 -2.49
C PHE A 117 1.66 -2.77 -3.27
N HIS A 118 0.97 -2.76 -4.41
CA HIS A 118 0.81 -1.53 -5.19
C HIS A 118 -0.06 -0.49 -4.46
N GLY A 119 -1.07 -0.91 -3.69
CA GLY A 119 -1.83 -0.01 -2.82
C GLY A 119 -0.92 0.72 -1.85
N THR A 120 0.03 0.01 -1.23
CA THR A 120 1.04 0.57 -0.34
C THR A 120 1.99 1.52 -1.08
N MET A 121 2.54 1.11 -2.23
CA MET A 121 3.47 1.95 -3.01
C MET A 121 2.82 3.26 -3.47
N PHE A 122 1.59 3.21 -3.96
CA PHE A 122 0.87 4.43 -4.33
C PHE A 122 0.52 5.30 -3.11
N SER A 123 0.27 4.71 -1.94
CA SER A 123 0.07 5.47 -0.69
C SER A 123 1.33 6.27 -0.34
N ILE A 124 2.52 5.66 -0.44
CA ILE A 124 3.80 6.34 -0.25
C ILE A 124 3.99 7.44 -1.29
N ASN A 125 3.77 7.12 -2.58
CA ASN A 125 3.96 8.06 -3.67
C ASN A 125 3.07 9.31 -3.53
N PHE A 126 1.78 9.13 -3.20
CA PHE A 126 0.85 10.23 -2.96
C PHE A 126 0.93 10.83 -1.55
N GLN A 127 1.86 10.38 -0.71
CA GLN A 127 2.07 10.84 0.67
C GLN A 127 0.78 10.74 1.50
N ARG A 128 0.13 9.58 1.45
CA ARG A 128 -1.10 9.32 2.20
C ARG A 128 -0.82 8.45 3.42
N ASN A 129 -1.60 8.69 4.47
CA ASN A 129 -1.58 7.78 5.60
C ASN A 129 -2.08 6.41 5.17
N PHE A 130 -1.45 5.37 5.66
CA PHE A 130 -1.85 4.00 5.33
C PHE A 130 -1.49 3.02 6.42
N PHE A 131 -2.20 1.90 6.40
CA PHE A 131 -1.82 0.66 7.05
C PHE A 131 -1.82 -0.46 6.01
N SER A 132 -0.77 -1.26 6.06
CA SER A 132 -0.60 -2.43 5.21
C SER A 132 -0.84 -3.69 6.02
N PHE A 133 -1.49 -4.68 5.40
CA PHE A 133 -1.84 -5.94 6.01
C PHE A 133 -1.15 -7.10 5.29
N CYS A 134 -0.73 -8.10 6.05
CA CYS A 134 -0.13 -9.30 5.46
C CYS A 134 -1.21 -10.20 4.85
N LYS A 135 -0.97 -10.67 3.62
CA LYS A 135 -1.88 -11.60 2.93
C LYS A 135 -1.82 -13.01 3.49
N SER A 136 -0.63 -13.48 3.87
CA SER A 136 -0.37 -14.82 4.41
C SER A 136 0.20 -14.72 5.81
N SER A 137 0.19 -15.84 6.54
CA SER A 137 0.94 -15.95 7.78
C SER A 137 2.44 -15.91 7.48
N ASP A 138 3.24 -15.28 8.36
CA ASP A 138 4.71 -15.16 8.18
C ASP A 138 5.44 -16.52 8.15
N SER A 139 4.74 -17.62 8.45
CA SER A 139 5.28 -18.99 8.43
C SER A 139 5.34 -19.62 7.04
N GLU A 140 4.78 -18.98 6.01
CA GLU A 140 4.87 -19.46 4.63
C GLU A 140 6.16 -18.98 3.98
N GLU A 141 7.09 -19.89 3.67
CA GLU A 141 8.41 -19.62 3.08
C GLU A 141 8.36 -18.85 1.74
N SER A 142 7.21 -18.85 1.07
CA SER A 142 6.98 -18.12 -0.20
C SER A 142 6.11 -16.87 -0.01
N SER A 143 6.09 -16.27 1.19
CA SER A 143 5.13 -15.24 1.48
C SER A 143 5.32 -14.00 0.62
N GLU A 144 4.26 -13.58 -0.06
CA GLU A 144 4.22 -12.29 -0.77
C GLU A 144 4.49 -11.09 0.16
N ASN A 145 4.58 -11.35 1.47
CA ASN A 145 4.85 -10.35 2.49
C ASN A 145 6.31 -9.86 2.45
N SER A 146 7.28 -10.70 2.02
CA SER A 146 8.72 -10.34 2.01
C SER A 146 8.99 -9.04 1.25
N ARG A 147 8.33 -8.85 0.10
CA ARG A 147 8.44 -7.62 -0.70
C ARG A 147 7.87 -6.40 0.01
N LEU A 148 6.79 -6.58 0.79
CA LEU A 148 6.18 -5.51 1.57
C LEU A 148 7.11 -5.07 2.69
N TYR A 149 7.68 -6.03 3.44
CA TYR A 149 8.67 -5.76 4.49
C TYR A 149 9.90 -5.04 3.92
N SER A 150 10.46 -5.55 2.83
CA SER A 150 11.64 -4.96 2.19
C SER A 150 11.38 -3.52 1.76
N ALA A 151 10.28 -3.26 1.06
CA ALA A 151 9.94 -1.94 0.59
C ALA A 151 9.69 -0.95 1.75
N LEU A 152 8.90 -1.33 2.75
CA LEU A 152 8.62 -0.45 3.89
C LEU A 152 9.84 -0.20 4.76
N ASN A 153 10.77 -1.15 4.86
CA ASN A 153 12.02 -0.96 5.56
C ASN A 153 12.89 0.11 4.91
N ILE A 154 12.97 0.15 3.57
CA ILE A 154 13.72 1.18 2.82
C ILE A 154 13.23 2.58 3.20
N PHE A 155 11.94 2.76 3.36
CA PHE A 155 11.33 4.06 3.68
C PHE A 155 11.22 4.33 5.20
N GLY A 156 11.67 3.43 6.07
CA GLY A 156 11.52 3.56 7.52
C GLY A 156 10.06 3.46 7.99
N LEU A 157 9.21 2.78 7.22
CA LEU A 157 7.75 2.68 7.43
C LEU A 157 7.31 1.27 7.87
N SER A 158 8.21 0.44 8.40
CA SER A 158 7.88 -0.94 8.83
C SER A 158 6.79 -0.99 9.89
N ASN A 159 6.63 0.08 10.69
CA ASN A 159 5.54 0.23 11.66
C ASN A 159 4.15 0.39 11.02
N ARG A 160 4.06 0.49 9.70
CA ARG A 160 2.79 0.53 8.96
C ARG A 160 2.24 -0.83 8.61
N ILE A 161 2.99 -1.89 8.88
CA ILE A 161 2.49 -3.27 8.76
C ILE A 161 1.73 -3.62 10.02
N ILE A 162 0.46 -3.95 9.86
CA ILE A 162 -0.41 -4.31 10.97
C ILE A 162 -0.33 -5.81 11.24
N HIS A 163 0.18 -6.17 12.41
CA HIS A 163 0.17 -7.53 12.96
C HIS A 163 -0.84 -7.66 14.10
N ASN A 164 -1.01 -6.60 14.89
CA ASN A 164 -1.95 -6.55 15.99
C ASN A 164 -2.50 -5.12 16.13
N MET A 165 -3.81 -5.04 16.36
CA MET A 165 -4.53 -3.76 16.46
C MET A 165 -4.78 -3.31 17.90
N ASP A 166 -4.43 -4.11 18.91
CA ASP A 166 -4.87 -3.85 20.29
C ASP A 166 -4.43 -2.48 20.82
N ASN A 167 -3.23 -2.07 20.46
CA ASN A 167 -2.62 -0.83 20.91
C ASN A 167 -2.75 0.35 19.93
N LEU A 168 -3.48 0.21 18.82
CA LEU A 168 -3.61 1.29 17.84
C LEU A 168 -4.40 2.47 18.42
N THR A 169 -3.82 3.66 18.30
CA THR A 169 -4.38 4.94 18.75
C THR A 169 -4.60 5.90 17.58
N ALA A 170 -5.25 7.02 17.84
CA ALA A 170 -5.45 8.06 16.82
C ALA A 170 -4.11 8.70 16.36
N GLU A 171 -3.09 8.72 17.22
CA GLU A 171 -1.77 9.27 16.93
C GLU A 171 -1.03 8.42 15.88
N ASP A 172 -1.28 7.10 15.87
CA ASP A 172 -0.65 6.18 14.92
C ASP A 172 -1.15 6.35 13.48
N ILE A 173 -2.25 7.07 13.26
CA ILE A 173 -2.84 7.24 11.93
C ILE A 173 -1.94 8.06 11.03
N SER A 174 -1.29 9.09 11.56
CA SER A 174 -0.49 10.03 10.77
C SER A 174 0.91 9.50 10.45
N ILE A 175 1.38 9.82 9.24
CA ILE A 175 2.75 9.57 8.80
C ILE A 175 3.45 10.91 8.61
N ASP A 176 4.62 11.10 9.23
CA ASP A 176 5.51 12.21 8.89
C ASP A 176 6.35 11.86 7.67
N TYR A 177 5.99 12.42 6.53
CA TYR A 177 6.66 12.18 5.26
C TYR A 177 7.97 12.96 5.09
N LYS A 178 8.36 13.83 6.03
CA LYS A 178 9.60 14.63 5.91
C LYS A 178 10.85 13.77 5.73
N ASN A 179 10.89 12.61 6.38
CA ASN A 179 12.02 11.69 6.27
C ASN A 179 11.84 10.70 5.10
N VAL A 180 10.64 10.45 4.64
CA VAL A 180 10.32 9.50 3.56
C VAL A 180 10.62 10.10 2.18
N ILE A 181 10.26 11.37 1.98
CA ILE A 181 10.41 12.06 0.69
C ILE A 181 11.87 12.07 0.21
N PRO A 182 12.87 12.45 1.04
CA PRO A 182 14.26 12.43 0.60
C PRO A 182 14.73 11.04 0.15
N ILE A 183 14.33 9.98 0.87
CA ILE A 183 14.66 8.60 0.51
C ILE A 183 14.04 8.24 -0.83
N LEU A 184 12.76 8.58 -1.05
CA LEU A 184 12.07 8.30 -2.31
C LEU A 184 12.73 9.01 -3.50
N GLU A 185 13.13 10.28 -3.31
CA GLU A 185 13.79 11.06 -4.36
C GLU A 185 15.21 10.55 -4.65
N GLU A 186 15.93 10.06 -3.64
CA GLU A 186 17.24 9.41 -3.82
C GLU A 186 17.08 8.12 -4.63
N GLN A 187 16.18 7.25 -4.22
CA GLN A 187 15.92 5.97 -4.89
C GLN A 187 15.43 6.12 -6.35
N ARG A 188 14.85 7.25 -6.71
CA ARG A 188 14.46 7.55 -8.10
C ARG A 188 15.64 7.90 -9.01
N ARG A 189 16.79 8.31 -8.43
CA ARG A 189 17.99 8.70 -9.19
C ARG A 189 18.89 7.53 -9.50
N ASP A 190 18.83 6.49 -8.68
CA ASP A 190 19.61 5.26 -8.82
C ASP A 190 19.03 4.30 -9.86
#